data_68cc518502a0086ce057454d93980508
#
_entry.id   68cc518502a0086ce057454d93980508
#
_cell.length_a   1.000
_cell.length_b   1.000
_cell.length_c   1.000
_cell.angle_alpha   90.00
_cell.angle_beta   90.00
_cell.angle_gamma   90.00
#
_symmetry.space_group_name_H-M   'P 1'
#
loop_
_entity.id
_entity.type
_entity.pdbx_description
1 polymer ?
#
loop_
_entity_poly.entity_id
_entity_poly.type
_entity_poly.pdbx_seq_one_letter_code
_entity_poly.pdbx_strand_id
1 'polypeptide(L)'
;MKKVKKPLVFLTGLALCAALSLPQAESARAAATGSDPALAAALETLLRERPEIILDVLRQNSEAVLDIAQQGSNLRRKHNLEVQWRKDMENPKSVQLENRPVLGRPDARVRIVAFSDFTCHFCEQASKNVEALRKTYGDDICLIFKHLPLDEKGPGGIASSYFVAIAQQDEDKAWKFYDLMFSNRDRLLAEGEPFIKESAQNLGVDMKRLSRDVRSKKVSDILAEDQKDAQKLGVEGTPYFLVNDLVVRGALPLDLFRDAVEMARDGKKGAKP
;
A
#
# COMPACT_ATOMS: atom_id res chain seq x y z
N MET A 1 15.22 5.78 -63.04
CA MET A 1 15.30 4.92 -64.25
C MET A 1 15.53 3.49 -63.73
N LYS A 2 14.73 2.52 -63.93
CA LYS A 2 13.94 1.93 -65.01
C LYS A 2 12.69 1.26 -64.43
N LYS A 3 11.55 1.52 -65.04
CA LYS A 3 10.28 0.76 -64.93
C LYS A 3 10.46 -0.60 -65.63
N VAL A 4 9.87 -1.67 -65.06
CA VAL A 4 9.51 -2.85 -65.81
C VAL A 4 8.07 -3.25 -65.47
N LYS A 5 7.28 -3.40 -66.53
CA LYS A 5 5.86 -3.62 -66.59
C LYS A 5 5.52 -5.12 -66.47
N LYS A 6 4.27 -5.35 -66.06
CA LYS A 6 3.51 -6.63 -66.08
C LYS A 6 3.54 -7.36 -67.43
N PRO A 7 3.16 -8.66 -67.43
CA PRO A 7 1.86 -8.90 -68.09
C PRO A 7 0.86 -9.77 -67.32
N LEU A 8 -0.36 -9.47 -67.60
CA LEU A 8 -1.64 -10.14 -67.32
C LEU A 8 -1.78 -11.36 -68.27
N VAL A 9 -2.07 -12.53 -67.75
CA VAL A 9 -2.57 -13.65 -68.55
C VAL A 9 -3.89 -14.14 -67.98
N PHE A 10 -4.92 -13.90 -68.76
CA PHE A 10 -6.23 -14.52 -68.61
C PHE A 10 -6.15 -15.97 -69.08
N LEU A 11 -6.64 -16.90 -68.26
CA LEU A 11 -7.13 -18.20 -68.77
C LEU A 11 -8.42 -18.58 -68.07
N THR A 12 -9.46 -18.53 -68.89
CA THR A 12 -10.79 -19.07 -68.60
C THR A 12 -10.70 -20.59 -68.60
N GLY A 13 -11.14 -21.22 -67.55
CA GLY A 13 -11.28 -22.68 -67.41
C GLY A 13 -12.53 -23.01 -66.66
N LEU A 14 -13.61 -23.29 -67.43
CA LEU A 14 -14.88 -23.82 -66.94
C LEU A 14 -14.64 -25.28 -66.51
N ALA A 15 -14.91 -25.61 -65.26
CA ALA A 15 -15.06 -27.01 -64.85
C ALA A 15 -16.09 -27.14 -63.75
N LEU A 16 -17.17 -27.66 -64.16
CA LEU A 16 -18.23 -28.37 -63.45
C LEU A 16 -17.66 -29.45 -62.55
N CYS A 17 -17.99 -29.42 -61.23
CA CYS A 17 -18.07 -30.66 -60.44
C CYS A 17 -18.76 -30.49 -59.11
N ALA A 18 -19.89 -31.10 -59.01
CA ALA A 18 -20.39 -31.94 -57.92
C ALA A 18 -20.33 -31.39 -56.49
N ALA A 19 -21.50 -31.03 -56.05
CA ALA A 19 -21.87 -30.98 -54.67
C ALA A 19 -21.67 -32.37 -54.01
N LEU A 20 -20.65 -32.49 -53.18
CA LEU A 20 -20.60 -33.48 -52.11
C LEU A 20 -20.92 -32.79 -50.82
N SER A 21 -22.19 -32.86 -50.44
CA SER A 21 -22.69 -32.58 -49.10
C SER A 21 -21.96 -33.47 -48.07
N LEU A 22 -21.17 -32.86 -47.25
CA LEU A 22 -20.68 -33.46 -45.99
C LEU A 22 -21.52 -32.88 -44.85
N PRO A 23 -22.54 -33.58 -44.37
CA PRO A 23 -23.22 -33.20 -43.13
C PRO A 23 -22.61 -33.97 -41.98
N GLN A 24 -21.52 -33.49 -41.37
CA GLN A 24 -21.04 -34.10 -40.15
C GLN A 24 -20.10 -33.22 -39.30
N ALA A 25 -20.09 -31.90 -39.45
CA ALA A 25 -19.30 -31.03 -38.61
C ALA A 25 -20.11 -30.20 -37.57
N GLU A 26 -21.46 -30.22 -37.69
CA GLU A 26 -22.30 -29.48 -36.70
C GLU A 26 -22.73 -30.30 -35.49
N SER A 27 -22.69 -31.63 -35.57
CA SER A 27 -23.12 -32.50 -34.44
C SER A 27 -22.12 -32.61 -33.29
N ALA A 28 -20.87 -32.23 -33.53
CA ALA A 28 -19.83 -32.32 -32.47
C ALA A 28 -19.76 -31.07 -31.57
N ARG A 29 -20.40 -29.97 -31.99
CA ARG A 29 -20.36 -28.70 -31.23
C ARG A 29 -21.56 -28.49 -30.30
N ALA A 30 -22.62 -29.28 -30.50
CA ALA A 30 -23.83 -29.24 -29.69
C ALA A 30 -23.80 -30.14 -28.45
N ALA A 31 -22.76 -31.02 -28.33
CA ALA A 31 -22.62 -31.94 -27.22
C ALA A 31 -21.90 -31.34 -25.97
N ALA A 32 -21.44 -30.07 -26.04
CA ALA A 32 -20.68 -29.43 -24.98
C ALA A 32 -21.49 -28.48 -24.06
N THR A 33 -22.77 -28.29 -24.24
CA THR A 33 -23.59 -27.35 -23.47
C THR A 33 -24.94 -27.92 -22.98
N GLY A 34 -25.15 -29.22 -23.09
CA GLY A 34 -26.34 -29.85 -22.52
C GLY A 34 -25.95 -30.68 -21.32
N SER A 35 -25.91 -30.09 -20.12
CA SER A 35 -25.96 -30.90 -18.89
C SER A 35 -27.29 -31.64 -18.89
N ASP A 36 -27.24 -32.98 -19.02
CA ASP A 36 -28.42 -33.83 -18.83
C ASP A 36 -29.05 -33.52 -17.46
N PRO A 37 -30.29 -33.00 -17.40
CA PRO A 37 -30.90 -32.62 -16.12
C PRO A 37 -30.99 -33.80 -15.14
N ALA A 38 -31.14 -35.02 -15.66
CA ALA A 38 -31.20 -36.24 -14.86
C ALA A 38 -29.83 -36.57 -14.24
N LEU A 39 -28.74 -36.39 -15.03
CA LEU A 39 -27.39 -36.58 -14.54
C LEU A 39 -27.01 -35.51 -13.49
N ALA A 40 -27.40 -34.25 -13.71
CA ALA A 40 -27.15 -33.16 -12.75
C ALA A 40 -27.87 -33.42 -11.43
N ALA A 41 -29.15 -33.85 -11.45
CA ALA A 41 -29.91 -34.18 -10.28
C ALA A 41 -29.37 -35.41 -9.53
N ALA A 42 -28.92 -36.43 -10.27
CA ALA A 42 -28.28 -37.62 -9.67
C ALA A 42 -26.97 -37.30 -9.00
N LEU A 43 -26.13 -36.42 -9.63
CA LEU A 43 -24.88 -35.95 -9.05
C LEU A 43 -25.12 -35.09 -7.77
N GLU A 44 -26.10 -34.20 -7.81
CA GLU A 44 -26.45 -33.40 -6.63
C GLU A 44 -26.91 -34.30 -5.47
N THR A 45 -27.72 -35.32 -5.74
CA THR A 45 -28.16 -36.31 -4.73
C THR A 45 -26.96 -37.04 -4.16
N LEU A 46 -26.06 -37.57 -5.02
CA LEU A 46 -24.87 -38.29 -4.60
C LEU A 46 -23.98 -37.44 -3.69
N LEU A 47 -23.74 -36.16 -4.06
CA LEU A 47 -22.86 -35.25 -3.30
C LEU A 47 -23.50 -34.88 -1.95
N ARG A 48 -24.83 -34.83 -1.86
CA ARG A 48 -25.55 -34.63 -0.58
C ARG A 48 -25.51 -35.85 0.34
N GLU A 49 -25.63 -37.02 -0.23
CA GLU A 49 -25.62 -38.31 0.53
C GLU A 49 -24.18 -38.72 0.91
N ARG A 50 -23.20 -38.33 0.12
CA ARG A 50 -21.79 -38.72 0.26
C ARG A 50 -20.85 -37.48 0.27
N PRO A 51 -20.97 -36.59 1.28
CA PRO A 51 -20.15 -35.38 1.35
C PRO A 51 -18.64 -35.66 1.46
N GLU A 52 -18.26 -36.88 1.91
CA GLU A 52 -16.87 -37.33 1.98
C GLU A 52 -16.19 -37.30 0.62
N ILE A 53 -16.88 -37.47 -0.50
CA ILE A 53 -16.32 -37.38 -1.86
C ILE A 53 -15.73 -36.00 -2.09
N ILE A 54 -16.47 -34.93 -1.74
CA ILE A 54 -16.00 -33.54 -1.87
C ILE A 54 -14.82 -33.32 -0.93
N LEU A 55 -14.94 -33.77 0.33
CA LEU A 55 -13.88 -33.57 1.32
C LEU A 55 -12.58 -34.27 0.91
N ASP A 56 -12.65 -35.46 0.32
CA ASP A 56 -11.46 -36.19 -0.15
C ASP A 56 -10.81 -35.49 -1.34
N VAL A 57 -11.59 -34.97 -2.30
CA VAL A 57 -11.08 -34.15 -3.40
C VAL A 57 -10.38 -32.89 -2.87
N LEU A 58 -10.99 -32.18 -1.90
CA LEU A 58 -10.39 -31.00 -1.28
C LEU A 58 -9.10 -31.32 -0.52
N ARG A 59 -9.06 -32.46 0.22
CA ARG A 59 -7.86 -32.91 0.93
C ARG A 59 -6.72 -33.25 -0.03
N GLN A 60 -7.02 -33.96 -1.12
CA GLN A 60 -6.03 -34.32 -2.13
C GLN A 60 -5.46 -33.09 -2.86
N ASN A 61 -6.21 -31.98 -2.89
CA ASN A 61 -5.85 -30.73 -3.52
C ASN A 61 -5.71 -29.57 -2.50
N SER A 62 -5.26 -29.88 -1.29
CA SER A 62 -5.24 -28.92 -0.17
C SER A 62 -4.44 -27.64 -0.44
N GLU A 63 -3.33 -27.71 -1.17
CA GLU A 63 -2.55 -26.53 -1.57
C GLU A 63 -3.37 -25.61 -2.50
N ALA A 64 -4.00 -26.18 -3.54
CA ALA A 64 -4.83 -25.40 -4.46
C ALA A 64 -6.05 -24.76 -3.73
N VAL A 65 -6.65 -25.49 -2.78
CA VAL A 65 -7.75 -24.97 -1.95
C VAL A 65 -7.26 -23.81 -1.08
N LEU A 66 -6.09 -23.93 -0.47
CA LEU A 66 -5.49 -22.87 0.34
C LEU A 66 -5.20 -21.63 -0.53
N ASP A 67 -4.63 -21.81 -1.71
CA ASP A 67 -4.34 -20.72 -2.65
C ASP A 67 -5.62 -19.97 -3.08
N ILE A 68 -6.68 -20.70 -3.44
CA ILE A 68 -7.98 -20.12 -3.81
C ILE A 68 -8.57 -19.34 -2.62
N ALA A 69 -8.54 -19.91 -1.42
CA ALA A 69 -9.03 -19.25 -0.21
C ALA A 69 -8.24 -17.97 0.11
N GLN A 70 -6.90 -18.02 -0.03
CA GLN A 70 -6.03 -16.87 0.17
C GLN A 70 -6.27 -15.76 -0.86
N GLN A 71 -6.40 -16.13 -2.15
CA GLN A 71 -6.74 -15.18 -3.22
C GLN A 71 -8.11 -14.52 -2.95
N GLY A 72 -9.12 -15.30 -2.60
CA GLY A 72 -10.45 -14.77 -2.26
C GLY A 72 -10.43 -13.83 -1.05
N SER A 73 -9.63 -14.16 -0.03
CA SER A 73 -9.42 -13.31 1.15
C SER A 73 -8.74 -11.98 0.77
N ASN A 74 -7.70 -12.03 -0.05
CA ASN A 74 -6.98 -10.86 -0.51
C ASN A 74 -7.87 -9.94 -1.36
N LEU A 75 -8.65 -10.50 -2.29
CA LEU A 75 -9.62 -9.74 -3.10
C LEU A 75 -10.67 -9.07 -2.22
N ARG A 76 -11.22 -9.78 -1.23
CA ARG A 76 -12.18 -9.22 -0.28
C ARG A 76 -11.57 -8.09 0.55
N ARG A 77 -10.33 -8.27 1.03
CA ARG A 77 -9.60 -7.23 1.78
C ARG A 77 -9.41 -5.98 0.93
N LYS A 78 -8.93 -6.13 -0.31
CA LYS A 78 -8.77 -5.04 -1.27
C LYS A 78 -10.09 -4.30 -1.50
N HIS A 79 -11.15 -5.02 -1.81
CA HIS A 79 -12.48 -4.43 -2.02
C HIS A 79 -12.97 -3.64 -0.79
N ASN A 80 -12.83 -4.20 0.41
CA ASN A 80 -13.24 -3.52 1.64
C ASN A 80 -12.45 -2.24 1.89
N LEU A 81 -11.14 -2.24 1.61
CA LEU A 81 -10.30 -1.05 1.70
C LEU A 81 -10.73 0.01 0.69
N GLU A 82 -10.99 -0.36 -0.57
CA GLU A 82 -11.46 0.57 -1.60
C GLU A 82 -12.81 1.22 -1.22
N VAL A 83 -13.74 0.43 -0.69
CA VAL A 83 -15.04 0.96 -0.19
C VAL A 83 -14.84 1.93 0.97
N GLN A 84 -13.94 1.59 1.91
CA GLN A 84 -13.60 2.49 3.02
C GLN A 84 -12.97 3.79 2.50
N TRP A 85 -11.99 3.71 1.62
CA TRP A 85 -11.29 4.88 1.09
C TRP A 85 -12.20 5.82 0.29
N ARG A 86 -13.19 5.29 -0.44
CA ARG A 86 -14.22 6.14 -1.09
C ARG A 86 -15.00 6.94 -0.07
N LYS A 87 -15.41 6.34 1.05
CA LYS A 87 -16.08 7.04 2.17
C LYS A 87 -15.14 8.04 2.85
N ASP A 88 -13.84 7.73 2.95
CA ASP A 88 -12.85 8.63 3.53
C ASP A 88 -12.69 9.90 2.70
N MET A 89 -12.73 9.81 1.36
CA MET A 89 -12.68 10.99 0.48
C MET A 89 -13.87 11.92 0.64
N GLU A 90 -15.04 11.39 1.01
CA GLU A 90 -16.24 12.20 1.30
C GLU A 90 -16.15 12.91 2.66
N ASN A 91 -15.22 12.51 3.52
CA ASN A 91 -15.05 13.00 4.88
C ASN A 91 -13.60 13.46 5.11
N PRO A 92 -13.24 14.67 4.64
CA PRO A 92 -11.88 15.20 4.77
C PRO A 92 -11.40 15.25 6.22
N LYS A 93 -10.14 14.86 6.42
CA LYS A 93 -9.51 14.83 7.74
C LYS A 93 -8.57 16.02 7.90
N SER A 94 -8.67 16.69 9.03
CA SER A 94 -7.83 17.85 9.36
C SER A 94 -6.89 17.50 10.49
N VAL A 95 -5.60 17.68 10.26
CA VAL A 95 -4.52 17.55 11.23
C VAL A 95 -3.60 18.76 11.16
N GLN A 96 -2.94 19.06 12.26
CA GLN A 96 -2.00 20.18 12.32
C GLN A 96 -0.67 19.79 11.69
N LEU A 97 -0.22 20.58 10.71
CA LEU A 97 1.01 20.31 9.96
C LEU A 97 2.09 21.37 10.13
N GLU A 98 1.78 22.46 10.83
CA GLU A 98 2.75 23.53 11.08
C GLU A 98 3.95 23.03 11.88
N ASN A 99 5.13 23.55 11.57
CA ASN A 99 6.39 23.20 12.21
C ASN A 99 6.77 21.69 12.12
N ARG A 100 6.23 20.96 11.12
CA ARG A 100 6.66 19.58 10.79
C ARG A 100 7.50 19.60 9.54
N PRO A 101 8.69 18.98 9.56
CA PRO A 101 9.50 18.84 8.35
C PRO A 101 8.75 18.01 7.29
N VAL A 102 8.94 18.39 6.03
CA VAL A 102 8.32 17.71 4.89
C VAL A 102 9.40 17.01 4.08
N LEU A 103 9.31 15.69 3.96
CA LEU A 103 10.18 14.93 3.08
C LEU A 103 9.57 14.85 1.68
N GLY A 104 10.20 15.49 0.71
CA GLY A 104 9.68 15.68 -0.64
C GLY A 104 9.11 17.08 -0.84
N ARG A 105 8.36 17.27 -1.93
CA ARG A 105 7.80 18.59 -2.26
C ARG A 105 6.57 18.90 -1.37
N PRO A 106 6.52 20.07 -0.72
CA PRO A 106 5.36 20.44 0.12
C PRO A 106 4.04 20.51 -0.66
N ASP A 107 4.10 20.81 -1.97
CA ASP A 107 2.97 20.88 -2.89
C ASP A 107 2.71 19.58 -3.65
N ALA A 108 3.29 18.45 -3.22
CA ALA A 108 3.09 17.14 -3.81
C ALA A 108 1.59 16.78 -3.92
N ARG A 109 1.25 16.04 -4.96
CA ARG A 109 -0.15 15.62 -5.23
C ARG A 109 -0.69 14.71 -4.14
N VAL A 110 0.16 13.87 -3.57
CA VAL A 110 -0.17 12.94 -2.49
C VAL A 110 0.66 13.30 -1.27
N ARG A 111 -0.03 13.63 -0.18
CA ARG A 111 0.58 13.83 1.13
C ARG A 111 0.33 12.61 1.98
N ILE A 112 1.40 12.00 2.46
CA ILE A 112 1.35 10.93 3.44
C ILE A 112 1.67 11.53 4.80
N VAL A 113 0.70 11.52 5.73
CA VAL A 113 0.93 11.85 7.14
C VAL A 113 0.99 10.55 7.92
N ALA A 114 2.13 10.27 8.54
CA ALA A 114 2.39 9.03 9.26
C ALA A 114 2.38 9.26 10.78
N PHE A 115 1.39 8.76 11.48
CA PHE A 115 1.42 8.63 12.95
C PHE A 115 2.17 7.35 13.30
N SER A 116 3.32 7.50 13.96
CA SER A 116 4.27 6.40 14.04
C SER A 116 5.17 6.51 15.27
N ASP A 117 5.84 5.41 15.62
CA ASP A 117 6.79 5.27 16.70
C ASP A 117 8.07 4.60 16.19
N PHE A 118 9.24 5.16 16.50
CA PHE A 118 10.54 4.62 16.11
C PHE A 118 10.83 3.23 16.68
N THR A 119 10.19 2.87 17.79
CA THR A 119 10.36 1.55 18.44
C THR A 119 9.37 0.50 17.95
N CYS A 120 8.32 0.90 17.22
CA CYS A 120 7.30 -0.01 16.72
C CYS A 120 7.81 -0.83 15.52
N HIS A 121 7.76 -2.17 15.64
CA HIS A 121 8.16 -3.08 14.57
C HIS A 121 7.36 -2.89 13.27
N PHE A 122 6.05 -2.73 13.37
CA PHE A 122 5.21 -2.50 12.21
C PHE A 122 5.45 -1.11 11.57
N CYS A 123 5.89 -0.13 12.37
CA CYS A 123 6.28 1.17 11.84
C CYS A 123 7.57 1.10 11.03
N GLU A 124 8.55 0.30 11.46
CA GLU A 124 9.75 0.01 10.68
C GLU A 124 9.41 -0.66 9.33
N GLN A 125 8.51 -1.66 9.33
CA GLN A 125 8.08 -2.29 8.08
C GLN A 125 7.38 -1.29 7.16
N ALA A 126 6.49 -0.46 7.70
CA ALA A 126 5.74 0.51 6.93
C ALA A 126 6.63 1.65 6.40
N SER A 127 7.69 2.05 7.12
CA SER A 127 8.64 3.06 6.63
C SER A 127 9.34 2.61 5.35
N LYS A 128 9.69 1.33 5.23
CA LYS A 128 10.26 0.72 4.01
C LYS A 128 9.28 0.79 2.82
N ASN A 129 7.98 0.56 3.09
CA ASN A 129 6.95 0.67 2.06
C ASN A 129 6.75 2.13 1.60
N VAL A 130 6.75 3.09 2.54
CA VAL A 130 6.67 4.52 2.21
C VAL A 130 7.89 4.96 1.39
N GLU A 131 9.09 4.51 1.75
CA GLU A 131 10.30 4.77 0.98
C GLU A 131 10.21 4.22 -0.46
N ALA A 132 9.73 2.98 -0.62
CA ALA A 132 9.52 2.36 -1.92
C ALA A 132 8.50 3.13 -2.78
N LEU A 133 7.41 3.60 -2.18
CA LEU A 133 6.41 4.44 -2.85
C LEU A 133 7.03 5.79 -3.27
N ARG A 134 7.79 6.45 -2.39
CA ARG A 134 8.47 7.70 -2.72
C ARG A 134 9.49 7.52 -3.84
N LYS A 135 10.23 6.43 -3.87
CA LYS A 135 11.13 6.10 -5.00
C LYS A 135 10.37 5.89 -6.32
N THR A 136 9.18 5.30 -6.25
CA THR A 136 8.36 5.02 -7.44
C THR A 136 7.68 6.27 -7.99
N TYR A 137 7.15 7.13 -7.13
CA TYR A 137 6.33 8.28 -7.52
C TYR A 137 7.08 9.63 -7.46
N GLY A 138 8.30 9.64 -6.94
CA GLY A 138 9.17 10.83 -6.89
C GLY A 138 8.48 12.04 -6.24
N ASP A 139 8.46 13.14 -6.97
CA ASP A 139 7.91 14.42 -6.52
C ASP A 139 6.39 14.45 -6.36
N ASP A 140 5.69 13.40 -6.80
CA ASP A 140 4.24 13.27 -6.59
C ASP A 140 3.88 12.94 -5.13
N ILE A 141 4.85 12.50 -4.30
CA ILE A 141 4.62 12.14 -2.89
C ILE A 141 5.47 12.98 -1.95
N CYS A 142 4.84 13.51 -0.89
CA CYS A 142 5.55 13.99 0.29
C CYS A 142 5.13 13.22 1.55
N LEU A 143 6.06 13.15 2.51
CA LEU A 143 5.86 12.51 3.81
C LEU A 143 5.98 13.55 4.93
N ILE A 144 5.04 13.50 5.88
CA ILE A 144 5.08 14.21 7.15
C ILE A 144 4.99 13.19 8.27
N PHE A 145 5.92 13.25 9.21
CA PHE A 145 5.96 12.35 10.34
C PHE A 145 5.32 13.00 11.56
N LYS A 146 4.33 12.31 12.15
CA LYS A 146 3.68 12.69 13.41
C LYS A 146 4.01 11.65 14.46
N HIS A 147 4.46 12.13 15.60
CA HIS A 147 4.99 11.29 16.66
C HIS A 147 3.87 10.72 17.52
N LEU A 148 3.81 9.39 17.60
CA LEU A 148 2.88 8.70 18.49
C LEU A 148 3.61 7.54 19.19
N PRO A 149 4.59 7.87 20.08
CA PRO A 149 5.34 6.84 20.80
C PRO A 149 4.42 6.07 21.76
N LEU A 150 4.59 4.75 21.81
CA LEU A 150 3.87 3.87 22.72
C LEU A 150 4.31 4.09 24.18
N ASP A 151 5.57 4.49 24.38
CA ASP A 151 6.12 4.94 25.64
C ASP A 151 6.78 6.31 25.46
N GLU A 152 6.15 7.35 26.00
CA GLU A 152 6.64 8.72 25.92
C GLU A 152 7.99 8.94 26.62
N LYS A 153 8.30 8.14 27.64
CA LYS A 153 9.53 8.23 28.41
C LYS A 153 10.59 7.21 27.96
N GLY A 154 10.18 6.25 27.15
CA GLY A 154 11.05 5.26 26.56
C GLY A 154 11.84 5.77 25.35
N PRO A 155 12.62 4.88 24.72
CA PRO A 155 13.45 5.24 23.57
C PRO A 155 12.69 5.89 22.42
N GLY A 156 11.42 5.47 22.16
CA GLY A 156 10.57 6.06 21.12
C GLY A 156 10.22 7.52 21.39
N GLY A 157 9.82 7.86 22.60
CA GLY A 157 9.52 9.24 23.01
C GLY A 157 10.75 10.14 23.04
N ILE A 158 11.90 9.61 23.50
CA ILE A 158 13.17 10.32 23.45
C ILE A 158 13.57 10.59 22.00
N ALA A 159 13.55 9.58 21.11
CA ALA A 159 13.87 9.75 19.70
C ALA A 159 12.93 10.74 19.00
N SER A 160 11.65 10.75 19.37
CA SER A 160 10.67 11.73 18.87
C SER A 160 11.05 13.16 19.25
N SER A 161 11.45 13.40 20.50
CA SER A 161 11.92 14.71 20.96
C SER A 161 13.18 15.17 20.22
N TYR A 162 14.11 14.25 19.99
CA TYR A 162 15.34 14.51 19.22
C TYR A 162 15.02 14.84 17.76
N PHE A 163 14.18 14.07 17.11
CA PHE A 163 13.76 14.35 15.72
C PHE A 163 13.20 15.77 15.58
N VAL A 164 12.26 16.15 16.45
CA VAL A 164 11.65 17.50 16.41
C VAL A 164 12.68 18.58 16.68
N ALA A 165 13.59 18.38 17.62
CA ALA A 165 14.65 19.36 17.94
C ALA A 165 15.70 19.46 16.82
N ILE A 166 16.06 18.35 16.18
CA ILE A 166 16.96 18.33 15.01
C ILE A 166 16.30 19.06 13.83
N ALA A 167 15.03 18.83 13.58
CA ALA A 167 14.29 19.50 12.50
C ALA A 167 14.26 21.04 12.66
N GLN A 168 14.30 21.55 13.88
CA GLN A 168 14.43 22.99 14.13
C GLN A 168 15.82 23.56 13.82
N GLN A 169 16.83 22.70 13.65
CA GLN A 169 18.16 23.09 13.21
C GLN A 169 18.33 22.88 11.72
N ASP A 170 17.91 21.70 11.22
CA ASP A 170 18.14 21.26 9.84
C ASP A 170 17.18 20.10 9.52
N GLU A 171 16.25 20.32 8.60
CA GLU A 171 15.25 19.32 8.20
C GLU A 171 15.88 18.10 7.52
N ASP A 172 16.93 18.29 6.70
CA ASP A 172 17.59 17.18 6.02
C ASP A 172 18.28 16.24 7.04
N LYS A 173 18.86 16.81 8.10
CA LYS A 173 19.43 16.02 9.18
C LYS A 173 18.36 15.28 9.97
N ALA A 174 17.18 15.89 10.17
CA ALA A 174 16.08 15.21 10.83
C ALA A 174 15.61 13.99 10.03
N TRP A 175 15.53 14.09 8.71
CA TRP A 175 15.15 12.94 7.88
C TRP A 175 16.23 11.86 7.82
N LYS A 176 17.51 12.23 7.83
CA LYS A 176 18.61 11.25 8.00
C LYS A 176 18.56 10.59 9.37
N PHE A 177 18.21 11.35 10.42
CA PHE A 177 17.99 10.79 11.74
C PHE A 177 16.80 9.81 11.77
N TYR A 178 15.69 10.13 11.10
CA TYR A 178 14.56 9.23 10.93
C TYR A 178 14.99 7.89 10.32
N ASP A 179 15.75 7.93 9.22
CA ASP A 179 16.26 6.73 8.56
C ASP A 179 17.17 5.90 9.49
N LEU A 180 18.03 6.57 10.26
CA LEU A 180 18.91 5.91 11.23
C LEU A 180 18.12 5.21 12.34
N MET A 181 17.08 5.86 12.89
CA MET A 181 16.27 5.28 13.96
C MET A 181 15.53 4.03 13.48
N PHE A 182 14.88 4.07 12.32
CA PHE A 182 14.19 2.89 11.79
C PHE A 182 15.14 1.79 11.31
N SER A 183 16.24 2.13 10.64
CA SER A 183 17.19 1.11 10.16
C SER A 183 18.01 0.44 11.26
N ASN A 184 18.09 1.06 12.45
CA ASN A 184 18.79 0.53 13.61
C ASN A 184 17.87 0.37 14.83
N ARG A 185 16.61 -0.01 14.59
CA ARG A 185 15.58 -0.12 15.62
C ARG A 185 16.03 -1.00 16.81
N ASP A 186 16.73 -2.10 16.55
CA ASP A 186 17.19 -3.00 17.61
C ASP A 186 18.26 -2.33 18.49
N ARG A 187 19.16 -1.51 17.91
CA ARG A 187 20.08 -0.68 18.70
C ARG A 187 19.35 0.40 19.48
N LEU A 188 18.35 1.04 18.89
CA LEU A 188 17.51 2.02 19.58
C LEU A 188 16.84 1.41 20.82
N LEU A 189 16.34 0.18 20.71
CA LEU A 189 15.71 -0.52 21.83
C LEU A 189 16.72 -0.95 22.89
N ALA A 190 17.90 -1.40 22.48
CA ALA A 190 18.92 -1.91 23.39
C ALA A 190 19.69 -0.80 24.11
N GLU A 191 20.05 0.26 23.40
CA GLU A 191 20.96 1.31 23.87
C GLU A 191 20.22 2.60 24.28
N GLY A 192 19.01 2.85 23.71
CA GLY A 192 18.21 4.02 24.04
C GLY A 192 18.89 5.36 23.75
N GLU A 193 18.87 6.28 24.71
CA GLU A 193 19.38 7.65 24.54
C GLU A 193 20.87 7.73 24.14
N PRO A 194 21.80 6.88 24.61
CA PRO A 194 23.16 6.82 24.10
C PRO A 194 23.26 6.69 22.58
N PHE A 195 22.54 5.75 21.98
CA PHE A 195 22.49 5.56 20.51
C PHE A 195 21.87 6.78 19.79
N ILE A 196 20.81 7.35 20.36
CA ILE A 196 20.15 8.55 19.83
C ILE A 196 21.13 9.73 19.76
N LYS A 197 21.90 9.95 20.83
CA LYS A 197 22.92 11.02 20.89
C LYS A 197 24.07 10.79 19.92
N GLU A 198 24.60 9.57 19.85
CA GLU A 198 25.63 9.17 18.89
C GLU A 198 25.17 9.47 17.46
N SER A 199 23.94 9.05 17.12
CA SER A 199 23.35 9.28 15.80
C SER A 199 23.25 10.77 15.45
N ALA A 200 22.76 11.60 16.37
CA ALA A 200 22.69 13.05 16.19
C ALA A 200 24.07 13.69 16.02
N GLN A 201 25.06 13.26 16.81
CA GLN A 201 26.42 13.75 16.72
C GLN A 201 27.06 13.39 15.38
N ASN A 202 26.88 12.16 14.89
CA ASN A 202 27.42 11.69 13.61
C ASN A 202 26.78 12.43 12.41
N LEU A 203 25.56 12.94 12.55
CA LEU A 203 24.92 13.81 11.58
C LEU A 203 25.41 15.28 11.62
N GLY A 204 26.32 15.61 12.54
CA GLY A 204 26.86 16.96 12.70
C GLY A 204 25.82 17.98 13.18
N VAL A 205 24.89 17.56 14.05
CA VAL A 205 23.94 18.44 14.72
C VAL A 205 24.68 19.26 15.78
N ASP A 206 24.28 20.51 15.99
CA ASP A 206 24.77 21.28 17.15
C ASP A 206 24.26 20.66 18.46
N MET A 207 25.10 19.85 19.08
CA MET A 207 24.76 19.09 20.30
C MET A 207 24.49 19.99 21.50
N LYS A 208 25.13 21.19 21.59
CA LYS A 208 24.88 22.16 22.66
C LYS A 208 23.49 22.78 22.53
N ARG A 209 23.09 23.12 21.31
CA ARG A 209 21.73 23.59 21.00
C ARG A 209 20.72 22.46 21.20
N LEU A 210 21.00 21.27 20.67
CA LEU A 210 20.12 20.10 20.77
C LEU A 210 19.77 19.76 22.22
N SER A 211 20.76 19.74 23.14
CA SER A 211 20.54 19.41 24.55
C SER A 211 19.57 20.34 25.29
N ARG A 212 19.44 21.58 24.83
CA ARG A 212 18.45 22.54 25.32
C ARG A 212 17.10 22.36 24.63
N ASP A 213 17.12 22.20 23.32
CA ASP A 213 15.93 22.23 22.48
C ASP A 213 15.06 20.97 22.68
N VAL A 214 15.65 19.80 22.94
CA VAL A 214 14.90 18.53 23.20
C VAL A 214 13.99 18.63 24.42
N ARG A 215 14.27 19.54 25.36
CA ARG A 215 13.45 19.79 26.56
C ARG A 215 12.63 21.06 26.49
N SER A 216 12.63 21.72 25.33
CA SER A 216 11.93 22.99 25.15
C SER A 216 10.42 22.79 25.12
N LYS A 217 9.70 23.83 25.55
CA LYS A 217 8.24 23.88 25.40
C LYS A 217 7.80 23.68 23.96
N LYS A 218 8.55 24.21 23.00
CA LYS A 218 8.22 24.06 21.58
C LYS A 218 8.21 22.60 21.14
N VAL A 219 9.18 21.78 21.56
CA VAL A 219 9.22 20.35 21.26
C VAL A 219 8.06 19.62 21.92
N SER A 220 7.81 19.89 23.23
CA SER A 220 6.71 19.24 23.93
C SER A 220 5.33 19.62 23.35
N ASP A 221 5.14 20.87 22.94
CA ASP A 221 3.88 21.32 22.33
C ASP A 221 3.63 20.61 20.98
N ILE A 222 4.68 20.42 20.15
CA ILE A 222 4.59 19.70 18.88
C ILE A 222 4.18 18.23 19.11
N LEU A 223 4.80 17.56 20.07
CA LEU A 223 4.49 16.16 20.40
C LEU A 223 3.07 16.02 20.96
N ALA A 224 2.68 16.93 21.87
CA ALA A 224 1.32 16.95 22.43
C ALA A 224 0.25 17.18 21.35
N GLU A 225 0.54 18.02 20.36
CA GLU A 225 -0.35 18.27 19.24
C GLU A 225 -0.48 17.06 18.30
N ASP A 226 0.61 16.28 18.10
CA ASP A 226 0.56 15.03 17.35
C ASP A 226 -0.35 14.01 18.04
N GLN A 227 -0.25 13.88 19.36
CA GLN A 227 -1.12 13.01 20.16
C GLN A 227 -2.58 13.48 20.13
N LYS A 228 -2.82 14.79 20.23
CA LYS A 228 -4.17 15.35 20.13
C LYS A 228 -4.82 15.06 18.78
N ASP A 229 -4.07 15.18 17.68
CA ASP A 229 -4.56 14.83 16.36
C ASP A 229 -4.84 13.33 16.24
N ALA A 230 -3.99 12.49 16.79
CA ALA A 230 -4.21 11.04 16.83
C ALA A 230 -5.50 10.69 17.60
N GLN A 231 -5.72 11.30 18.77
CA GLN A 231 -6.95 11.12 19.56
C GLN A 231 -8.19 11.59 18.79
N LYS A 232 -8.13 12.76 18.15
CA LYS A 232 -9.23 13.31 17.32
C LYS A 232 -9.60 12.39 16.16
N LEU A 233 -8.61 11.70 15.58
CA LEU A 233 -8.79 10.74 14.48
C LEU A 233 -9.18 9.34 14.95
N GLY A 234 -9.22 9.08 16.25
CA GLY A 234 -9.47 7.75 16.80
C GLY A 234 -8.36 6.74 16.47
N VAL A 235 -7.10 7.20 16.48
CA VAL A 235 -5.93 6.33 16.24
C VAL A 235 -5.71 5.45 17.45
N GLU A 236 -5.91 4.14 17.31
CA GLU A 236 -5.76 3.14 18.37
C GLU A 236 -4.39 2.47 18.41
N GLY A 237 -3.54 2.74 17.42
CA GLY A 237 -2.21 2.14 17.33
C GLY A 237 -1.40 2.61 16.14
N THR A 238 -0.14 2.22 16.12
CA THR A 238 0.81 2.61 15.08
C THR A 238 1.26 1.40 14.24
N PRO A 239 1.58 1.62 12.95
CA PRO A 239 1.48 2.87 12.21
C PRO A 239 0.04 3.17 11.77
N TYR A 240 -0.29 4.46 11.63
CA TYR A 240 -1.53 4.93 11.05
C TYR A 240 -1.20 6.04 10.05
N PHE A 241 -1.79 5.99 8.87
CA PHE A 241 -1.48 6.96 7.82
C PHE A 241 -2.75 7.67 7.33
N LEU A 242 -2.59 8.96 7.02
CA LEU A 242 -3.47 9.67 6.12
C LEU A 242 -2.75 9.81 4.78
N VAL A 243 -3.33 9.27 3.72
CA VAL A 243 -2.87 9.44 2.33
C VAL A 243 -3.84 10.43 1.67
N ASN A 244 -3.52 11.71 1.70
CA ASN A 244 -4.47 12.81 1.61
C ASN A 244 -5.58 12.61 2.68
N ASP A 245 -6.81 12.27 2.27
CA ASP A 245 -7.91 12.00 3.19
C ASP A 245 -8.13 10.52 3.50
N LEU A 246 -7.46 9.62 2.76
CA LEU A 246 -7.63 8.17 2.91
C LEU A 246 -6.93 7.65 4.16
N VAL A 247 -7.62 6.81 4.90
CA VAL A 247 -7.08 6.18 6.12
C VAL A 247 -6.46 4.82 5.80
N VAL A 248 -5.18 4.68 6.13
CA VAL A 248 -4.45 3.40 6.06
C VAL A 248 -4.01 3.01 7.47
N ARG A 249 -4.49 1.87 7.96
CA ARG A 249 -4.20 1.35 9.30
C ARG A 249 -3.22 0.20 9.24
N GLY A 250 -2.17 0.27 10.07
CA GLY A 250 -1.14 -0.77 10.16
C GLY A 250 -0.18 -0.78 8.98
N ALA A 251 0.75 -1.73 9.01
CA ALA A 251 1.71 -1.97 7.93
C ALA A 251 1.05 -2.76 6.79
N LEU A 252 0.31 -2.07 5.92
CA LEU A 252 -0.24 -2.71 4.73
C LEU A 252 0.86 -3.24 3.82
N PRO A 253 0.63 -4.36 3.11
CA PRO A 253 1.45 -4.77 1.98
C PRO A 253 1.63 -3.63 0.96
N LEU A 254 2.80 -3.60 0.31
CA LEU A 254 3.17 -2.50 -0.59
C LEU A 254 2.18 -2.28 -1.73
N ASP A 255 1.61 -3.36 -2.29
CA ASP A 255 0.60 -3.32 -3.35
C ASP A 255 -0.69 -2.62 -2.90
N LEU A 256 -1.21 -2.96 -1.72
CA LEU A 256 -2.39 -2.31 -1.15
C LEU A 256 -2.11 -0.84 -0.75
N PHE A 257 -0.91 -0.54 -0.26
CA PHE A 257 -0.54 0.84 0.04
C PHE A 257 -0.42 1.67 -1.25
N ARG A 258 0.08 1.06 -2.34
CA ARG A 258 0.12 1.67 -3.67
C ARG A 258 -1.29 1.99 -4.18
N ASP A 259 -2.24 1.08 -4.03
CA ASP A 259 -3.64 1.30 -4.39
C ASP A 259 -4.21 2.56 -3.69
N ALA A 260 -3.90 2.76 -2.41
CA ALA A 260 -4.30 3.97 -1.67
C ALA A 260 -3.66 5.25 -2.26
N VAL A 261 -2.36 5.20 -2.59
CA VAL A 261 -1.66 6.33 -3.21
C VAL A 261 -2.25 6.67 -4.58
N GLU A 262 -2.52 5.67 -5.41
CA GLU A 262 -3.12 5.88 -6.73
C GLU A 262 -4.52 6.47 -6.63
N MET A 263 -5.36 5.96 -5.72
CA MET A 263 -6.69 6.49 -5.47
C MET A 263 -6.64 7.95 -4.97
N ALA A 264 -5.75 8.27 -4.04
CA ALA A 264 -5.54 9.62 -3.53
C ALA A 264 -5.07 10.60 -4.62
N ARG A 265 -4.19 10.12 -5.52
CA ARG A 265 -3.66 10.89 -6.64
C ARG A 265 -4.72 11.21 -7.68
N ASP A 266 -5.57 10.24 -8.00
CA ASP A 266 -6.63 10.40 -9.00
C ASP A 266 -7.81 11.21 -8.46
N GLY A 267 -8.13 11.13 -7.18
CA GLY A 267 -9.15 11.94 -6.53
C GLY A 267 -8.89 13.45 -6.65
N LYS A 268 -7.62 13.88 -6.60
CA LYS A 268 -7.24 15.29 -6.84
C LYS A 268 -7.38 15.75 -8.30
N LYS A 269 -7.43 14.84 -9.28
CA LYS A 269 -7.68 15.20 -10.68
C LYS A 269 -9.13 15.63 -10.92
N GLY A 270 -10.07 15.17 -10.09
CA GLY A 270 -11.50 15.49 -10.19
C GLY A 270 -11.92 16.76 -9.47
N ALA A 271 -11.13 17.26 -8.53
CA ALA A 271 -11.34 18.54 -7.88
C ALA A 271 -10.74 19.65 -8.73
N LYS A 272 -11.52 20.22 -9.67
CA LYS A 272 -11.18 21.49 -10.32
C LYS A 272 -11.21 22.60 -9.27
N PRO A 273 -10.28 23.58 -9.37
CA PRO A 273 -10.26 24.75 -8.48
C PRO A 273 -11.53 25.57 -8.57
#